data_a15a78a80c4e052b8acababb701f20c4
#
_entry.id   a15a78a80c4e052b8acababb701f20c4
#
_cell.length_a   1.000
_cell.length_b   1.000
_cell.length_c   1.000
_cell.angle_alpha   90.00
_cell.angle_beta   90.00
_cell.angle_gamma   90.00
#
_symmetry.space_group_name_H-M   'P 1'
#
loop_
_entity.id
_entity.type
_entity.pdbx_description
1 polymer ?
#
loop_
_entity_poly.entity_id
_entity_poly.type
_entity_poly.pdbx_seq_one_letter_code
_entity_poly.pdbx_strand_id
1 'polypeptide(L)'
;MGTVAARGQMYERQDVRGRHAGGGTACLMMTTGQAKGWIMADSGLFIGFGTPVRGRERQAIKAFSETFEYYSRLQQEGEIESFEPVILEPHGGQLGGFFLVRGDQDKLARIRGSEEFERQTVRADLIVENLGIVGAALGDRLMSQMAVYGEQVEELT
;
A
#
# COMPACT_ATOMS: atom_id res chain seq x y z
N MET A 1 -1.64 -3.37 52.21
CA MET A 1 -2.70 -4.39 52.25
C MET A 1 -3.74 -4.00 51.20
N GLY A 2 -3.94 -4.80 50.15
CA GLY A 2 -4.90 -4.52 49.09
C GLY A 2 -4.59 -5.34 47.84
N THR A 3 -4.92 -6.61 47.87
CA THR A 3 -4.77 -7.60 46.81
C THR A 3 -5.81 -7.33 45.71
N VAL A 4 -5.37 -7.13 44.45
CA VAL A 4 -6.27 -7.11 43.30
C VAL A 4 -6.11 -8.41 42.51
N ALA A 5 -7.17 -9.17 42.49
CA ALA A 5 -7.29 -10.48 41.84
C ALA A 5 -7.35 -10.36 40.33
N ALA A 6 -6.53 -11.15 39.65
CA ALA A 6 -6.58 -11.39 38.21
C ALA A 6 -7.78 -12.31 37.89
N ARG A 7 -8.68 -11.85 37.00
CA ARG A 7 -9.68 -12.68 36.34
C ARG A 7 -9.17 -13.13 34.98
N GLY A 8 -8.80 -14.42 34.91
CA GLY A 8 -8.60 -15.11 33.65
C GLY A 8 -9.94 -15.42 32.97
N GLN A 9 -10.08 -15.05 31.70
CA GLN A 9 -11.15 -15.54 30.84
C GLN A 9 -10.68 -16.78 30.10
N MET A 10 -11.32 -17.87 30.41
CA MET A 10 -11.20 -19.18 29.81
C MET A 10 -11.86 -19.16 28.42
N TYR A 11 -11.09 -19.53 27.40
CA TYR A 11 -11.59 -19.77 26.04
C TYR A 11 -12.21 -21.16 25.97
N GLU A 12 -13.52 -21.22 25.82
CA GLU A 12 -14.29 -22.45 25.70
C GLU A 12 -14.23 -22.98 24.27
N ARG A 13 -13.65 -24.17 24.10
CA ARG A 13 -13.63 -24.91 22.83
C ARG A 13 -14.98 -25.62 22.68
N GLN A 14 -15.75 -25.23 21.66
CA GLN A 14 -16.89 -26.03 21.23
C GLN A 14 -16.46 -27.09 20.23
N ASP A 15 -16.55 -28.32 20.69
CA ASP A 15 -16.42 -29.56 19.91
C ASP A 15 -17.77 -29.88 19.27
N VAL A 16 -17.83 -29.94 17.92
CA VAL A 16 -19.02 -30.37 17.20
C VAL A 16 -18.68 -31.64 16.41
N ARG A 17 -18.99 -32.78 17.01
CA ARG A 17 -19.06 -34.08 16.30
C ARG A 17 -20.49 -34.33 15.82
N GLY A 18 -20.60 -34.57 14.50
CA GLY A 18 -21.37 -35.68 13.94
C GLY A 18 -22.85 -35.52 13.66
N ARG A 19 -23.26 -35.68 12.42
CA ARG A 19 -23.92 -36.91 11.92
C ARG A 19 -24.34 -36.82 10.46
N HIS A 20 -24.11 -37.92 9.77
CA HIS A 20 -24.56 -38.24 8.38
C HIS A 20 -26.07 -38.30 8.26
N ALA A 21 -26.65 -37.93 7.10
CA ALA A 21 -27.29 -38.78 6.10
C ALA A 21 -28.26 -37.96 5.22
N GLY A 22 -28.33 -38.34 3.92
CA GLY A 22 -29.51 -38.08 3.11
C GLY A 22 -29.21 -37.44 1.76
N GLY A 23 -29.21 -38.28 0.70
CA GLY A 23 -28.99 -37.90 -0.68
C GLY A 23 -30.09 -36.99 -1.24
N GLY A 24 -29.66 -36.16 -2.17
CA GLY A 24 -30.51 -35.35 -3.02
C GLY A 24 -29.68 -34.79 -4.14
N THR A 25 -29.78 -35.41 -5.32
CA THR A 25 -29.17 -34.93 -6.58
C THR A 25 -29.85 -33.62 -6.95
N ALA A 26 -29.32 -32.49 -6.50
CA ALA A 26 -29.65 -31.18 -7.03
C ALA A 26 -28.56 -30.78 -8.02
N CYS A 27 -28.94 -30.80 -9.28
CA CYS A 27 -28.18 -30.23 -10.40
C CYS A 27 -27.97 -28.73 -10.09
N LEU A 28 -26.83 -28.41 -9.50
CA LEU A 28 -26.43 -27.01 -9.23
C LEU A 28 -25.88 -26.45 -10.53
N MET A 29 -26.72 -25.68 -11.23
CA MET A 29 -26.23 -24.75 -12.26
C MET A 29 -25.18 -23.88 -11.61
N MET A 30 -23.91 -24.16 -11.86
CA MET A 30 -22.81 -23.26 -11.61
C MET A 30 -23.00 -22.04 -12.52
N THR A 31 -23.63 -21.03 -12.00
CA THR A 31 -23.40 -19.67 -12.48
C THR A 31 -21.90 -19.43 -12.35
N THR A 32 -21.23 -19.39 -13.47
CA THR A 32 -19.88 -18.87 -13.62
C THR A 32 -19.93 -17.40 -13.21
N GLY A 33 -19.92 -17.15 -11.90
CA GLY A 33 -19.52 -15.86 -11.37
C GLY A 33 -18.08 -15.68 -11.83
N GLN A 34 -17.90 -14.79 -12.80
CA GLN A 34 -16.58 -14.28 -13.15
C GLN A 34 -15.88 -13.92 -11.85
N ALA A 35 -14.92 -14.72 -11.44
CA ALA A 35 -13.88 -14.26 -10.57
C ALA A 35 -13.25 -13.09 -11.34
N LYS A 36 -13.61 -11.85 -10.97
CA LYS A 36 -12.83 -10.68 -11.30
C LYS A 36 -11.46 -10.99 -10.71
N GLY A 37 -10.57 -11.52 -11.55
CA GLY A 37 -9.17 -11.66 -11.21
C GLY A 37 -8.76 -10.31 -10.71
N TRP A 38 -8.27 -10.26 -9.50
CA TRP A 38 -7.68 -9.07 -8.92
C TRP A 38 -6.48 -8.78 -9.81
N ILE A 39 -6.67 -7.94 -10.82
CA ILE A 39 -5.57 -7.37 -11.59
C ILE A 39 -4.87 -6.48 -10.58
N MET A 40 -3.88 -7.05 -9.90
CA MET A 40 -3.02 -6.26 -9.02
C MET A 40 -2.23 -5.32 -9.92
N ALA A 41 -2.26 -4.03 -9.58
CA ALA A 41 -1.48 -3.04 -10.30
C ALA A 41 -0.02 -3.50 -10.40
N ASP A 42 0.51 -3.51 -11.58
CA ASP A 42 1.91 -3.82 -11.89
C ASP A 42 2.82 -2.59 -11.83
N SER A 43 2.24 -1.44 -11.61
CA SER A 43 2.92 -0.15 -11.51
C SER A 43 2.59 0.56 -10.20
N GLY A 44 3.57 1.27 -9.67
CA GLY A 44 3.43 2.07 -8.46
C GLY A 44 4.21 3.38 -8.52
N LEU A 45 3.90 4.23 -7.56
CA LEU A 45 4.65 5.43 -7.26
C LEU A 45 5.12 5.34 -5.81
N PHE A 46 6.42 5.32 -5.61
CA PHE A 46 7.04 5.36 -4.29
C PHE A 46 7.38 6.82 -3.95
N ILE A 47 6.88 7.28 -2.82
CA ILE A 47 7.08 8.64 -2.31
C ILE A 47 7.71 8.50 -0.94
N GLY A 48 9.04 8.50 -0.90
CA GLY A 48 9.81 8.40 0.33
C GLY A 48 10.08 9.78 0.92
N PHE A 49 10.09 9.88 2.24
CA PHE A 49 10.41 11.10 2.97
C PHE A 49 11.22 10.79 4.23
N GLY A 50 12.04 11.75 4.61
CA GLY A 50 12.83 11.70 5.83
C GLY A 50 12.10 12.33 7.03
N THR A 51 12.89 12.91 7.94
CA THR A 51 12.36 13.61 9.10
C THR A 51 11.83 14.99 8.71
N PRO A 52 10.89 15.54 9.49
CA PRO A 52 10.51 16.94 9.33
C PRO A 52 11.71 17.88 9.52
N VAL A 53 11.80 18.91 8.70
CA VAL A 53 12.73 20.01 8.92
C VAL A 53 12.44 20.63 10.28
N ARG A 54 13.47 20.85 11.08
CA ARG A 54 13.34 21.40 12.45
C ARG A 54 12.52 22.68 12.47
N GLY A 55 11.53 22.74 13.36
CA GLY A 55 10.58 23.84 13.48
C GLY A 55 9.38 23.76 12.54
N ARG A 56 9.32 22.71 11.69
CA ARG A 56 8.19 22.47 10.75
C ARG A 56 7.37 21.23 11.10
N GLU A 57 7.50 20.70 12.30
CA GLU A 57 6.86 19.45 12.73
C GLU A 57 5.31 19.52 12.62
N ARG A 58 4.72 20.67 12.99
CA ARG A 58 3.27 20.87 12.84
C ARG A 58 2.83 20.91 11.40
N GLN A 59 3.63 21.53 10.54
CA GLN A 59 3.36 21.57 9.09
C GLN A 59 3.51 20.18 8.47
N ALA A 60 4.44 19.36 8.96
CA ALA A 60 4.62 17.98 8.49
C ALA A 60 3.40 17.11 8.81
N ILE A 61 2.86 17.20 10.02
CA ILE A 61 1.63 16.51 10.41
C ILE A 61 0.46 16.92 9.49
N LYS A 62 0.32 18.23 9.26
CA LYS A 62 -0.72 18.77 8.38
C LYS A 62 -0.54 18.28 6.93
N ALA A 63 0.67 18.37 6.39
CA ALA A 63 0.98 17.91 5.03
C ALA A 63 0.74 16.41 4.88
N PHE A 64 1.07 15.59 5.88
CA PHE A 64 0.78 14.16 5.88
C PHE A 64 -0.73 13.90 5.81
N SER A 65 -1.54 14.59 6.62
CA SER A 65 -3.00 14.45 6.59
C SER A 65 -3.59 14.86 5.25
N GLU A 66 -3.15 15.98 4.69
CA GLU A 66 -3.59 16.46 3.37
C GLU A 66 -3.20 15.49 2.25
N THR A 67 -2.02 14.90 2.31
CA THR A 67 -1.56 13.86 1.36
C THR A 67 -2.41 12.60 1.48
N PHE A 68 -2.74 12.19 2.72
CA PHE A 68 -3.63 11.05 2.95
C PHE A 68 -5.03 11.30 2.35
N GLU A 69 -5.61 12.47 2.57
CA GLU A 69 -6.90 12.87 2.00
C GLU A 69 -6.86 12.89 0.47
N TYR A 70 -5.77 13.41 -0.11
CA TYR A 70 -5.56 13.45 -1.55
C TYR A 70 -5.59 12.06 -2.18
N TYR A 71 -4.80 11.11 -1.66
CA TYR A 71 -4.80 9.75 -2.19
C TYR A 71 -6.09 8.99 -1.88
N SER A 72 -6.75 9.26 -0.75
CA SER A 72 -8.07 8.70 -0.46
C SER A 72 -9.10 9.12 -1.49
N ARG A 73 -9.09 10.38 -1.90
CA ARG A 73 -9.95 10.90 -2.98
C ARG A 73 -9.65 10.23 -4.32
N LEU A 74 -8.38 10.18 -4.73
CA LEU A 74 -7.99 9.52 -5.98
C LEU A 74 -8.39 8.04 -6.02
N GLN A 75 -8.32 7.35 -4.89
CA GLN A 75 -8.78 5.97 -4.78
C GLN A 75 -10.30 5.85 -4.94
N GLN A 76 -11.07 6.73 -4.31
CA GLN A 76 -12.53 6.77 -4.45
C GLN A 76 -12.96 7.09 -5.89
N GLU A 77 -12.23 7.95 -6.58
CA GLU A 77 -12.45 8.32 -7.98
C GLU A 77 -11.99 7.21 -8.96
N GLY A 78 -11.29 6.18 -8.48
CA GLY A 78 -10.76 5.09 -9.30
C GLY A 78 -9.54 5.49 -10.14
N GLU A 79 -8.90 6.61 -9.82
CA GLU A 79 -7.67 7.06 -10.46
C GLU A 79 -6.44 6.25 -9.98
N ILE A 80 -6.48 5.74 -8.76
CA ILE A 80 -5.51 4.77 -8.22
C ILE A 80 -6.25 3.55 -7.67
N GLU A 81 -5.57 2.40 -7.61
CA GLU A 81 -6.14 1.19 -7.03
C GLU A 81 -6.06 1.21 -5.50
N SER A 82 -4.90 1.56 -4.98
CA SER A 82 -4.66 1.64 -3.55
C SER A 82 -3.46 2.53 -3.23
N PHE A 83 -3.38 2.95 -1.98
CA PHE A 83 -2.18 3.57 -1.45
C PHE A 83 -1.92 3.06 -0.04
N GLU A 84 -0.66 3.02 0.35
CA GLU A 84 -0.20 2.49 1.62
C GLU A 84 0.77 3.49 2.26
N PRO A 85 0.35 4.23 3.29
CA PRO A 85 1.24 5.07 4.08
C PRO A 85 2.00 4.22 5.09
N VAL A 86 3.30 4.39 5.15
CA VAL A 86 4.19 3.67 6.08
C VAL A 86 5.09 4.66 6.81
N ILE A 87 5.13 4.58 8.13
CA ILE A 87 6.11 5.26 8.98
C ILE A 87 7.07 4.22 9.51
N LEU A 88 8.35 4.47 9.34
CA LEU A 88 9.41 3.57 9.81
C LEU A 88 9.78 3.88 11.25
N GLU A 89 10.11 2.86 12.01
CA GLU A 89 10.73 3.03 13.31
C GLU A 89 12.10 3.70 13.18
N PRO A 90 12.58 4.43 14.20
CA PRO A 90 13.90 5.04 14.17
C PRO A 90 15.01 4.00 13.93
N HIS A 91 15.75 4.13 12.83
CA HIS A 91 16.77 3.17 12.42
C HIS A 91 18.11 3.81 12.01
N GLY A 92 18.27 5.13 12.23
CA GLY A 92 19.48 5.88 11.92
C GLY A 92 19.71 6.18 10.42
N GLY A 93 18.79 5.73 9.54
CA GLY A 93 18.80 6.07 8.12
C GLY A 93 18.02 7.35 7.81
N GLN A 94 18.08 7.77 6.54
CA GLN A 94 17.44 9.02 6.09
C GLN A 94 15.94 8.85 5.77
N LEU A 95 15.48 7.63 5.50
CA LEU A 95 14.08 7.35 5.18
C LEU A 95 13.27 7.25 6.47
N GLY A 96 12.37 8.18 6.72
CA GLY A 96 11.46 8.18 7.88
C GLY A 96 10.13 7.49 7.60
N GLY A 97 9.72 7.43 6.33
CA GLY A 97 8.49 6.79 5.90
C GLY A 97 8.28 6.92 4.41
N PHE A 98 7.18 6.37 3.91
CA PHE A 98 6.81 6.47 2.50
C PHE A 98 5.32 6.28 2.28
N PHE A 99 4.84 6.72 1.12
CA PHE A 99 3.59 6.28 0.52
C PHE A 99 3.91 5.38 -0.67
N LEU A 100 3.31 4.22 -0.74
CA LEU A 100 3.32 3.38 -1.92
C LEU A 100 1.94 3.44 -2.59
N VAL A 101 1.85 4.15 -3.70
CA VAL A 101 0.61 4.30 -4.49
C VAL A 101 0.64 3.27 -5.61
N ARG A 102 -0.42 2.49 -5.77
CA ARG A 102 -0.56 1.45 -6.79
C ARG A 102 -1.64 1.85 -7.79
N GLY A 103 -1.42 1.60 -9.06
CA GLY A 103 -2.40 1.90 -10.08
C GLY A 103 -1.90 1.63 -11.49
N ASP A 104 -2.75 1.94 -12.45
CA ASP A 104 -2.40 1.91 -13.86
C ASP A 104 -1.29 2.90 -14.18
N GLN A 105 -0.32 2.49 -15.02
CA GLN A 105 0.86 3.29 -15.35
C GLN A 105 0.51 4.65 -15.95
N ASP A 106 -0.45 4.69 -16.88
CA ASP A 106 -0.82 5.93 -17.57
C ASP A 106 -1.58 6.87 -16.64
N LYS A 107 -2.42 6.33 -15.76
CA LYS A 107 -3.07 7.10 -14.70
C LYS A 107 -2.05 7.70 -13.74
N LEU A 108 -1.11 6.92 -13.25
CA LEU A 108 -0.05 7.40 -12.37
C LEU A 108 0.82 8.47 -13.05
N ALA A 109 1.12 8.33 -14.35
CA ALA A 109 1.84 9.34 -15.11
C ALA A 109 1.05 10.67 -15.22
N ARG A 110 -0.26 10.59 -15.47
CA ARG A 110 -1.13 11.79 -15.48
C ARG A 110 -1.20 12.48 -14.12
N ILE A 111 -1.37 11.71 -13.04
CA ILE A 111 -1.37 12.24 -11.68
C ILE A 111 -0.05 12.97 -11.41
N ARG A 112 1.08 12.33 -11.72
CA ARG A 112 2.42 12.91 -11.51
C ARG A 112 2.66 14.19 -12.32
N GLY A 113 2.04 14.32 -13.49
CA GLY A 113 2.10 15.53 -14.33
C GLY A 113 1.03 16.59 -13.99
N SER A 114 0.19 16.38 -12.98
CA SER A 114 -0.84 17.34 -12.61
C SER A 114 -0.30 18.48 -11.76
N GLU A 115 -0.89 19.66 -11.92
CA GLU A 115 -0.55 20.85 -11.12
C GLU A 115 -0.79 20.63 -9.62
N GLU A 116 -1.83 19.87 -9.28
CA GLU A 116 -2.14 19.54 -7.87
C GLU A 116 -1.03 18.69 -7.23
N PHE A 117 -0.55 17.69 -7.95
CA PHE A 117 0.55 16.84 -7.49
C PHE A 117 1.86 17.65 -7.36
N GLU A 118 2.15 18.52 -8.32
CA GLU A 118 3.33 19.40 -8.29
C GLU A 118 3.29 20.32 -7.06
N ARG A 119 2.16 20.96 -6.78
CA ARG A 119 1.99 21.83 -5.60
C ARG A 119 2.21 21.06 -4.29
N GLN A 120 1.67 19.86 -4.19
CA GLN A 120 1.87 19.02 -3.00
C GLN A 120 3.32 18.59 -2.84
N THR A 121 3.98 18.22 -3.94
CA THR A 121 5.39 17.82 -3.95
C THR A 121 6.30 18.97 -3.49
N VAL A 122 6.16 20.15 -4.10
CA VAL A 122 6.94 21.34 -3.71
C VAL A 122 6.72 21.70 -2.25
N ARG A 123 5.46 21.62 -1.79
CA ARG A 123 5.15 21.89 -0.38
C ARG A 123 5.78 20.85 0.54
N ALA A 124 5.72 19.57 0.20
CA ALA A 124 6.34 18.52 0.99
C ALA A 124 7.86 18.68 1.05
N ASP A 125 8.51 18.98 -0.07
CA ASP A 125 9.96 19.21 -0.16
C ASP A 125 10.46 20.34 0.76
N LEU A 126 9.63 21.36 0.97
CA LEU A 126 9.92 22.44 1.91
C LEU A 126 9.74 22.03 3.38
N ILE A 127 9.10 20.90 3.68
CA ILE A 127 8.67 20.52 5.04
C ILE A 127 9.44 19.32 5.57
N VAL A 128 9.79 18.35 4.69
CA VAL A 128 10.51 17.14 5.07
C VAL A 128 11.87 17.08 4.39
N GLU A 129 12.81 16.40 5.04
CA GLU A 129 14.12 16.13 4.46
C GLU A 129 14.03 14.90 3.53
N ASN A 130 14.92 14.83 2.53
CA ASN A 130 15.10 13.68 1.66
C ASN A 130 13.81 13.18 0.97
N LEU A 131 12.96 14.11 0.51
CA LEU A 131 11.81 13.74 -0.31
C LEU A 131 12.29 13.09 -1.62
N GLY A 132 11.78 11.91 -1.92
CA GLY A 132 12.08 11.19 -3.16
C GLY A 132 10.81 10.60 -3.77
N ILE A 133 10.59 10.85 -5.07
CA ILE A 133 9.41 10.38 -5.78
C ILE A 133 9.85 9.62 -7.01
N VAL A 134 9.66 8.30 -6.99
CA VAL A 134 10.11 7.40 -8.06
C VAL A 134 9.01 6.41 -8.47
N GLY A 135 9.01 6.03 -9.74
CA GLY A 135 8.18 4.93 -10.22
C GLY A 135 8.65 3.59 -9.64
N ALA A 136 7.72 2.72 -9.31
CA ALA A 136 7.97 1.37 -8.82
C ALA A 136 7.37 0.34 -9.77
N ALA A 137 8.14 -0.68 -10.13
CA ALA A 137 7.64 -1.86 -10.81
C ALA A 137 7.13 -2.86 -9.78
N LEU A 138 5.93 -3.38 -10.00
CA LEU A 138 5.26 -4.33 -9.12
C LEU A 138 4.78 -5.52 -9.95
N GLY A 139 4.38 -6.61 -9.32
CA GLY A 139 3.75 -7.74 -9.99
C GLY A 139 4.50 -8.23 -11.23
N ASP A 140 3.81 -8.36 -12.35
CA ASP A 140 4.36 -8.88 -13.62
C ASP A 140 5.42 -7.96 -14.23
N ARG A 141 5.29 -6.65 -14.03
CA ARG A 141 6.30 -5.69 -14.48
C ARG A 141 7.63 -5.85 -13.74
N LEU A 142 7.60 -6.15 -12.44
CA LEU A 142 8.79 -6.49 -11.68
C LEU A 142 9.47 -7.74 -12.25
N MET A 143 8.69 -8.78 -12.54
CA MET A 143 9.23 -10.02 -13.12
C MET A 143 9.86 -9.77 -14.49
N SER A 144 9.24 -8.96 -15.34
CA SER A 144 9.80 -8.56 -16.64
C SER A 144 11.11 -7.78 -16.49
N GLN A 145 11.18 -6.88 -15.52
CA GLN A 145 12.41 -6.14 -15.22
C GLN A 145 13.55 -7.05 -14.76
N MET A 146 13.22 -8.04 -13.92
CA MET A 146 14.20 -9.03 -13.45
C MET A 146 14.71 -9.93 -14.58
N ALA A 147 13.88 -10.27 -15.56
CA ALA A 147 14.30 -11.02 -16.75
C ALA A 147 15.30 -10.22 -17.58
N VAL A 148 14.99 -8.94 -17.87
CA VAL A 148 15.94 -8.04 -18.58
C VAL A 148 17.25 -7.88 -17.82
N TYR A 149 17.18 -7.75 -16.49
CA TYR A 149 18.38 -7.67 -15.65
C TYR A 149 19.23 -8.94 -15.78
N GLY A 150 18.61 -10.13 -15.75
CA GLY A 150 19.31 -11.41 -15.94
C GLY A 150 20.03 -11.51 -17.30
N GLU A 151 19.32 -11.13 -18.38
CA GLU A 151 19.90 -11.08 -19.74
C GLU A 151 21.15 -10.18 -19.80
N GLN A 152 21.07 -8.99 -19.21
CA GLN A 152 22.19 -8.04 -19.21
C GLN A 152 23.39 -8.54 -18.37
N VAL A 153 23.14 -9.26 -17.27
CA VAL A 153 24.23 -9.88 -16.50
C VAL A 153 24.98 -10.94 -17.32
N GLU A 154 24.24 -11.75 -18.10
CA GLU A 154 24.86 -12.77 -18.98
C GLU A 154 25.69 -12.12 -20.12
N GLU A 155 25.21 -11.02 -20.69
CA GLU A 155 25.95 -10.29 -21.74
C GLU A 155 27.24 -9.63 -21.23
N LEU A 156 27.29 -9.27 -19.93
CA LEU A 156 28.47 -8.59 -19.33
C LEU A 156 29.48 -9.54 -18.69
N THR A 157 29.21 -10.85 -18.68
CA THR A 157 30.06 -11.87 -18.06
C THR A 157 30.78 -12.70 -19.10
#